data_8c070b4347b5f3362c05757ef39eea25
#
_entry.id   8c070b4347b5f3362c05757ef39eea25
#
_cell.length_a   1.000
_cell.length_b   1.000
_cell.length_c   1.000
_cell.angle_alpha   90.00
_cell.angle_beta   90.00
_cell.angle_gamma   90.00
#
_symmetry.space_group_name_H-M   'P 1'
#
loop_
_entity.id
_entity.type
_entity.pdbx_description
1 polymer ?
#
loop_
_entity_poly.entity_id
_entity_poly.type
_entity_poly.pdbx_seq_one_letter_code
_entity_poly.pdbx_strand_id
1 'polypeptide(L)'
;MLGLSPTATEVLGIGLAVWLTVAITLAVLMGRRGHSSFEWFLIGAVLGPIALPIAWGRIRDEPNAPDREVVDVAPGPGAGPVDVVVGIDGSVESEAALRTAVEILGPRIGRLTLVGVTGFDYGNPQVKSDTKRALETLRGMAASASVAHLGITILSGRPADALPEYALREGYQLIVVGRRGRGASKAILGSTAAQLASAPIPVLVS
;
A
#
# COMPACT_ATOMS: atom_id res chain seq x y z
N MET A 1 46.21 32.39 3.24
CA MET A 1 44.82 32.10 2.88
C MET A 1 43.93 32.65 3.99
N LEU A 2 43.34 33.81 3.78
CA LEU A 2 42.42 34.44 4.74
C LEU A 2 41.08 33.72 4.60
N GLY A 3 40.74 32.89 5.59
CA GLY A 3 39.39 32.30 5.69
C GLY A 3 38.38 33.42 5.99
N LEU A 4 37.59 33.77 4.99
CA LEU A 4 36.46 34.65 5.14
C LEU A 4 35.46 33.98 6.10
N SER A 5 35.23 34.56 7.25
CA SER A 5 34.13 34.16 8.13
C SER A 5 32.81 34.41 7.41
N PRO A 6 31.91 33.42 7.29
CA PRO A 6 30.63 33.63 6.65
C PRO A 6 29.85 34.77 7.37
N THR A 7 29.21 35.63 6.60
CA THR A 7 28.36 36.66 7.16
C THR A 7 27.16 36.05 7.87
N ALA A 8 26.58 36.71 8.87
CA ALA A 8 25.43 36.15 9.60
C ALA A 8 24.25 35.80 8.67
N THR A 9 24.09 36.53 7.57
CA THR A 9 23.09 36.26 6.52
C THR A 9 23.39 34.99 5.74
N GLU A 10 24.64 34.66 5.43
CA GLU A 10 25.03 33.45 4.75
C GLU A 10 24.82 32.20 5.64
N VAL A 11 25.20 32.30 6.92
CA VAL A 11 24.95 31.23 7.91
C VAL A 11 23.45 30.96 8.08
N LEU A 12 22.65 32.02 8.16
CA LEU A 12 21.19 31.90 8.28
C LEU A 12 20.57 31.30 7.02
N GLY A 13 21.04 31.69 5.84
CA GLY A 13 20.59 31.15 4.54
C GLY A 13 20.91 29.67 4.38
N ILE A 14 22.13 29.26 4.73
CA ILE A 14 22.54 27.86 4.70
C ILE A 14 21.72 27.03 5.72
N GLY A 15 21.53 27.53 6.94
CA GLY A 15 20.73 26.89 7.96
C GLY A 15 19.28 26.65 7.51
N LEU A 16 18.65 27.65 6.90
CA LEU A 16 17.29 27.54 6.36
C LEU A 16 17.21 26.54 5.20
N ALA A 17 18.19 26.56 4.30
CA ALA A 17 18.25 25.60 3.17
C ALA A 17 18.37 24.15 3.66
N VAL A 18 19.24 23.90 4.63
CA VAL A 18 19.37 22.56 5.26
C VAL A 18 18.05 22.16 5.94
N TRP A 19 17.43 23.06 6.68
CA TRP A 19 16.16 22.81 7.37
C TRP A 19 15.04 22.43 6.41
N LEU A 20 14.86 23.19 5.32
CA LEU A 20 13.86 22.88 4.30
C LEU A 20 14.15 21.58 3.57
N THR A 21 15.44 21.30 3.28
CA THR A 21 15.84 20.03 2.65
C THR A 21 15.46 18.83 3.50
N VAL A 22 15.67 18.91 4.81
CA VAL A 22 15.26 17.85 5.76
C VAL A 22 13.74 17.69 5.75
N ALA A 23 12.96 18.77 5.82
CA ALA A 23 11.50 18.71 5.80
C ALA A 23 10.96 18.05 4.52
N ILE A 24 11.49 18.43 3.36
CA ILE A 24 11.08 17.85 2.07
C ILE A 24 11.49 16.37 1.99
N THR A 25 12.71 16.04 2.43
CA THR A 25 13.19 14.66 2.42
C THR A 25 12.34 13.75 3.28
N LEU A 26 11.97 14.20 4.49
CA LEU A 26 11.08 13.47 5.39
C LEU A 26 9.69 13.30 4.78
N ALA A 27 9.12 14.34 4.18
CA ALA A 27 7.82 14.28 3.51
C ALA A 27 7.81 13.24 2.37
N VAL A 28 8.86 13.23 1.54
CA VAL A 28 8.99 12.28 0.43
C VAL A 28 9.23 10.87 0.94
N LEU A 29 10.12 10.69 1.93
CA LEU A 29 10.47 9.37 2.46
C LEU A 29 9.27 8.71 3.15
N MET A 30 8.57 9.47 3.99
CA MET A 30 7.40 8.97 4.71
C MET A 30 6.18 8.83 3.81
N GLY A 31 6.01 9.71 2.82
CA GLY A 31 4.97 9.57 1.80
C GLY A 31 5.13 8.31 0.96
N ARG A 32 6.38 7.92 0.62
CA ARG A 32 6.67 6.66 -0.06
C ARG A 32 6.37 5.43 0.79
N ARG A 33 6.23 5.59 2.11
CA ARG A 33 5.88 4.53 3.07
C ARG A 33 4.41 4.49 3.48
N GLY A 34 3.55 5.25 2.77
CA GLY A 34 2.10 5.26 3.02
C GLY A 34 1.62 6.23 4.10
N HIS A 35 2.52 7.07 4.63
CA HIS A 35 2.16 8.14 5.56
C HIS A 35 1.75 9.41 4.82
N SER A 36 1.02 10.31 5.51
CA SER A 36 0.67 11.63 4.98
C SER A 36 1.93 12.48 4.75
N SER A 37 2.29 12.71 3.49
CA SER A 37 3.45 13.55 3.13
C SER A 37 3.35 14.96 3.69
N PHE A 38 2.13 15.50 3.80
CA PHE A 38 1.89 16.84 4.31
C PHE A 38 2.14 16.93 5.82
N GLU A 39 1.69 15.95 6.60
CA GLU A 39 1.94 15.91 8.05
C GLU A 39 3.43 15.80 8.34
N TRP A 40 4.14 14.93 7.63
CA TRP A 40 5.58 14.78 7.78
C TRP A 40 6.38 15.97 7.29
N PHE A 41 5.88 16.69 6.28
CA PHE A 41 6.43 17.99 5.90
C PHE A 41 6.29 19.01 7.05
N LEU A 42 5.12 19.11 7.67
CA LEU A 42 4.90 20.01 8.82
C LEU A 42 5.78 19.64 10.01
N ILE A 43 5.89 18.35 10.34
CA ILE A 43 6.78 17.87 11.40
C ILE A 43 8.23 18.24 11.09
N GLY A 44 8.69 18.02 9.87
CA GLY A 44 10.03 18.42 9.43
C GLY A 44 10.23 19.93 9.42
N ALA A 45 9.23 20.71 9.02
CA ALA A 45 9.28 22.17 9.01
C ALA A 45 9.33 22.78 10.43
N VAL A 46 8.64 22.16 11.41
CA VAL A 46 8.62 22.62 12.81
C VAL A 46 9.83 22.13 13.58
N LEU A 47 10.14 20.83 13.52
CA LEU A 47 11.20 20.19 14.30
C LEU A 47 12.56 20.15 13.57
N GLY A 48 12.59 20.37 12.26
CA GLY A 48 13.81 20.36 11.47
C GLY A 48 14.59 19.03 11.61
N PRO A 49 15.93 19.09 11.82
CA PRO A 49 16.77 17.90 11.97
C PRO A 49 16.39 17.01 13.16
N ILE A 50 15.72 17.54 14.18
CA ILE A 50 15.25 16.76 15.36
C ILE A 50 14.17 15.75 14.95
N ALA A 51 13.45 15.99 13.84
CA ALA A 51 12.49 15.01 13.31
C ALA A 51 13.14 13.72 12.77
N LEU A 52 14.43 13.74 12.44
CA LEU A 52 15.14 12.59 11.88
C LEU A 52 15.16 11.36 12.81
N PRO A 53 15.54 11.46 14.10
CA PRO A 53 15.48 10.31 15.00
C PRO A 53 14.05 9.81 15.23
N ILE A 54 13.05 10.69 15.22
CA ILE A 54 11.63 10.32 15.36
C ILE A 54 11.19 9.53 14.12
N ALA A 55 11.52 10.01 12.92
CA ALA A 55 11.26 9.30 11.67
C ALA A 55 12.03 7.97 11.61
N TRP A 56 13.30 7.94 12.08
CA TRP A 56 14.11 6.73 12.14
C TRP A 56 13.53 5.67 13.07
N GLY A 57 13.02 6.05 14.24
CA GLY A 57 12.28 5.16 15.14
C GLY A 57 11.09 4.53 14.43
N ARG A 58 10.23 5.35 13.82
CA ARG A 58 9.08 4.87 13.05
C ARG A 58 9.47 3.91 11.92
N ILE A 59 10.54 4.24 11.18
CA ILE A 59 11.06 3.40 10.09
C ILE A 59 11.55 2.04 10.59
N ARG A 60 12.10 1.99 11.80
CA ARG A 60 12.71 0.79 12.38
C ARG A 60 11.68 -0.10 13.08
N ASP A 61 10.63 0.51 13.63
CA ASP A 61 9.58 -0.16 14.40
C ASP A 61 8.40 -0.62 13.53
N GLU A 62 8.35 -0.17 12.25
CA GLU A 62 7.36 -0.66 11.30
C GLU A 62 7.88 -1.95 10.64
N PRO A 63 7.44 -3.13 11.08
CA PRO A 63 7.65 -4.36 10.32
C PRO A 63 7.01 -4.19 8.94
N ASN A 64 7.55 -4.82 7.90
CA ASN A 64 6.93 -4.86 6.56
C ASN A 64 5.56 -5.56 6.58
N ALA A 65 5.17 -6.12 7.71
CA ALA A 65 3.90 -6.77 7.94
C ALA A 65 2.73 -5.77 7.90
N PRO A 66 1.58 -6.17 7.37
CA PRO A 66 0.38 -5.37 7.48
C PRO A 66 0.07 -5.16 8.97
N ASP A 67 0.22 -3.92 9.43
CA ASP A 67 0.05 -3.50 10.83
C ASP A 67 -1.34 -3.85 11.40
N ARG A 68 -2.30 -4.03 10.52
CA ARG A 68 -3.67 -4.44 10.82
C ARG A 68 -4.31 -5.17 9.66
N GLU A 69 -4.92 -6.27 10.01
CA GLU A 69 -5.83 -7.02 9.16
C GLU A 69 -7.25 -6.90 9.70
N VAL A 70 -8.16 -6.46 8.84
CA VAL A 70 -9.60 -6.47 9.15
C VAL A 70 -10.24 -7.49 8.21
N VAL A 71 -10.52 -8.67 8.74
CA VAL A 71 -11.27 -9.70 8.02
C VAL A 71 -12.76 -9.37 8.14
N ASP A 72 -13.38 -9.00 7.03
CA ASP A 72 -14.82 -8.75 6.97
C ASP A 72 -15.60 -10.05 6.70
N VAL A 73 -15.12 -10.83 5.75
CA VAL A 73 -15.69 -12.14 5.41
C VAL A 73 -14.56 -13.14 5.25
N ALA A 74 -14.55 -14.18 6.08
CA ALA A 74 -13.60 -15.27 5.93
C ALA A 74 -13.91 -16.08 4.66
N PRO A 75 -12.89 -16.46 3.86
CA PRO A 75 -13.12 -17.28 2.68
C PRO A 75 -13.62 -18.67 3.10
N GLY A 76 -14.68 -19.14 2.44
CA GLY A 76 -15.13 -20.51 2.60
C GLY A 76 -14.22 -21.48 1.83
N PRO A 77 -14.30 -22.80 2.14
CA PRO A 77 -13.58 -23.81 1.38
C PRO A 77 -14.17 -23.93 -0.03
N GLY A 78 -13.32 -23.80 -1.04
CA GLY A 78 -13.65 -24.12 -2.43
C GLY A 78 -13.24 -25.55 -2.80
N ALA A 79 -13.60 -25.98 -3.99
CA ALA A 79 -13.30 -27.34 -4.48
C ALA A 79 -11.92 -27.43 -5.18
N GLY A 80 -11.30 -26.31 -5.52
CA GLY A 80 -10.07 -26.27 -6.31
C GLY A 80 -8.79 -26.32 -5.47
N PRO A 81 -7.67 -26.63 -6.12
CA PRO A 81 -6.37 -26.73 -5.45
C PRO A 81 -5.61 -25.38 -5.33
N VAL A 82 -6.13 -24.28 -5.88
CA VAL A 82 -5.40 -23.01 -5.95
C VAL A 82 -6.10 -21.96 -5.10
N ASP A 83 -5.43 -21.50 -4.08
CA ASP A 83 -5.88 -20.39 -3.25
C ASP A 83 -5.36 -19.06 -3.80
N VAL A 84 -6.26 -18.11 -4.00
CA VAL A 84 -6.00 -16.87 -4.76
C VAL A 84 -6.32 -15.63 -3.94
N VAL A 85 -5.40 -14.68 -3.92
CA VAL A 85 -5.62 -13.31 -3.44
C VAL A 85 -5.80 -12.39 -4.63
N VAL A 86 -6.83 -11.56 -4.63
CA VAL A 86 -7.04 -10.52 -5.63
C VAL A 86 -6.91 -9.15 -4.97
N GLY A 87 -5.90 -8.39 -5.37
CA GLY A 87 -5.69 -7.01 -4.90
C GLY A 87 -6.66 -6.05 -5.57
N ILE A 88 -7.48 -5.39 -4.76
CA ILE A 88 -8.55 -4.49 -5.21
C ILE A 88 -8.29 -3.08 -4.67
N ASP A 89 -8.25 -2.11 -5.57
CA ASP A 89 -8.19 -0.69 -5.23
C ASP A 89 -9.43 0.10 -5.70
N GLY A 90 -10.41 -0.60 -6.29
CA GLY A 90 -11.64 -0.03 -6.83
C GLY A 90 -11.46 0.68 -8.17
N SER A 91 -10.39 0.38 -8.91
CA SER A 91 -10.23 0.74 -10.31
C SER A 91 -10.93 -0.27 -11.22
N VAL A 92 -11.19 0.12 -12.46
CA VAL A 92 -11.75 -0.76 -13.50
C VAL A 92 -10.80 -1.93 -13.78
N GLU A 93 -9.50 -1.67 -13.71
CA GLU A 93 -8.47 -2.69 -13.89
C GLU A 93 -8.46 -3.72 -12.77
N SER A 94 -8.68 -3.32 -11.52
CA SER A 94 -8.79 -4.27 -10.41
C SER A 94 -10.06 -5.12 -10.49
N GLU A 95 -11.17 -4.55 -11.00
CA GLU A 95 -12.38 -5.31 -11.31
C GLU A 95 -12.16 -6.30 -12.46
N ALA A 96 -11.47 -5.87 -13.52
CA ALA A 96 -11.09 -6.74 -14.62
C ALA A 96 -10.18 -7.89 -14.15
N ALA A 97 -9.24 -7.62 -13.24
CA ALA A 97 -8.37 -8.62 -12.66
C ALA A 97 -9.14 -9.70 -11.89
N LEU A 98 -10.15 -9.32 -11.11
CA LEU A 98 -11.04 -10.29 -10.45
C LEU A 98 -11.78 -11.15 -11.48
N ARG A 99 -12.36 -10.52 -12.50
CA ARG A 99 -13.09 -11.23 -13.56
C ARG A 99 -12.18 -12.22 -14.28
N THR A 100 -10.98 -11.78 -14.67
CA THR A 100 -9.97 -12.62 -15.32
C THR A 100 -9.57 -13.81 -14.42
N ALA A 101 -9.38 -13.57 -13.12
CA ALA A 101 -9.06 -14.64 -12.19
C ALA A 101 -10.17 -15.72 -12.17
N VAL A 102 -11.43 -15.29 -12.09
CA VAL A 102 -12.59 -16.20 -12.07
C VAL A 102 -12.74 -16.93 -13.41
N GLU A 103 -12.56 -16.23 -14.53
CA GLU A 103 -12.67 -16.82 -15.88
C GLU A 103 -11.57 -17.85 -16.17
N ILE A 104 -10.31 -17.53 -15.82
CA ILE A 104 -9.17 -18.42 -16.12
C ILE A 104 -9.09 -19.61 -15.17
N LEU A 105 -9.28 -19.35 -13.87
CA LEU A 105 -9.09 -20.36 -12.84
C LEU A 105 -10.36 -21.16 -12.56
N GLY A 106 -11.53 -20.51 -12.56
CA GLY A 106 -12.84 -21.13 -12.39
C GLY A 106 -12.89 -22.21 -11.32
N PRO A 107 -13.16 -23.48 -11.71
CA PRO A 107 -13.25 -24.59 -10.75
C PRO A 107 -11.92 -24.95 -10.04
N ARG A 108 -10.79 -24.39 -10.47
CA ARG A 108 -9.50 -24.60 -9.81
C ARG A 108 -9.30 -23.72 -8.59
N ILE A 109 -10.17 -22.75 -8.35
CA ILE A 109 -10.08 -21.88 -7.16
C ILE A 109 -10.50 -22.70 -5.93
N GLY A 110 -9.59 -22.80 -4.97
CA GLY A 110 -9.84 -23.28 -3.63
C GLY A 110 -10.44 -22.18 -2.77
N ARG A 111 -9.61 -21.25 -2.32
CA ARG A 111 -10.04 -20.02 -1.61
C ARG A 111 -9.85 -18.82 -2.53
N LEU A 112 -10.80 -17.90 -2.51
CA LEU A 112 -10.68 -16.60 -3.17
C LEU A 112 -10.88 -15.50 -2.14
N THR A 113 -9.91 -14.60 -2.01
CA THR A 113 -10.02 -13.46 -1.11
C THR A 113 -9.75 -12.16 -1.85
N LEU A 114 -10.69 -11.23 -1.74
CA LEU A 114 -10.49 -9.85 -2.18
C LEU A 114 -9.77 -9.08 -1.08
N VAL A 115 -8.68 -8.44 -1.44
CA VAL A 115 -7.84 -7.70 -0.50
C VAL A 115 -7.74 -6.24 -0.92
N GLY A 116 -8.25 -5.36 -0.06
CA GLY A 116 -7.99 -3.93 -0.14
C GLY A 116 -6.81 -3.56 0.75
N VAL A 117 -5.99 -2.59 0.31
CA VAL A 117 -4.88 -2.08 1.13
C VAL A 117 -5.08 -0.59 1.37
N THR A 118 -4.98 -0.18 2.64
CA THR A 118 -5.13 1.21 3.09
C THR A 118 -3.85 1.70 3.78
N GLY A 119 -3.75 3.01 4.04
CA GLY A 119 -2.57 3.56 4.71
C GLY A 119 -2.43 3.09 6.18
N PHE A 120 -1.22 3.25 6.73
CA PHE A 120 -0.85 2.77 8.07
C PHE A 120 -1.53 3.49 9.24
N ASP A 121 -1.89 4.76 9.08
CA ASP A 121 -2.34 5.59 10.21
C ASP A 121 -3.84 5.45 10.46
N TYR A 122 -4.23 4.41 11.18
CA TYR A 122 -5.61 4.14 11.55
C TYR A 122 -6.22 5.16 12.54
N GLY A 123 -5.40 5.97 13.19
CA GLY A 123 -5.81 7.11 14.01
C GLY A 123 -6.37 8.26 13.17
N ASN A 124 -5.92 8.37 11.94
CA ASN A 124 -6.32 9.42 11.02
C ASN A 124 -7.77 9.19 10.52
N PRO A 125 -8.68 10.18 10.67
CA PRO A 125 -10.05 10.10 10.18
C PRO A 125 -10.14 9.79 8.67
N GLN A 126 -9.16 10.25 7.87
CA GLN A 126 -9.09 9.97 6.45
C GLN A 126 -8.87 8.49 6.17
N VAL A 127 -7.94 7.84 6.88
CA VAL A 127 -7.68 6.39 6.74
C VAL A 127 -8.89 5.56 7.12
N LYS A 128 -9.62 5.95 8.17
CA LYS A 128 -10.90 5.31 8.54
C LYS A 128 -11.94 5.43 7.42
N SER A 129 -12.06 6.62 6.83
CA SER A 129 -12.96 6.87 5.70
C SER A 129 -12.57 6.03 4.48
N ASP A 130 -11.27 5.95 4.17
CA ASP A 130 -10.75 5.18 3.04
C ASP A 130 -10.95 3.67 3.26
N THR A 131 -10.74 3.17 4.48
CA THR A 131 -11.01 1.77 4.84
C THR A 131 -12.50 1.43 4.66
N LYS A 132 -13.41 2.30 5.14
CA LYS A 132 -14.84 2.09 4.95
C LYS A 132 -15.23 2.05 3.48
N ARG A 133 -14.70 2.99 2.67
CA ARG A 133 -14.95 3.03 1.23
C ARG A 133 -14.38 1.81 0.50
N ALA A 134 -13.17 1.37 0.89
CA ALA A 134 -12.58 0.15 0.36
C ALA A 134 -13.46 -1.07 0.64
N LEU A 135 -13.94 -1.21 1.87
CA LEU A 135 -14.82 -2.29 2.28
C LEU A 135 -16.14 -2.32 1.50
N GLU A 136 -16.78 -1.16 1.32
CA GLU A 136 -17.99 -1.03 0.50
C GLU A 136 -17.74 -1.43 -0.96
N THR A 137 -16.59 -1.04 -1.51
CA THR A 137 -16.15 -1.43 -2.86
C THR A 137 -15.98 -2.94 -2.98
N LEU A 138 -15.25 -3.55 -2.03
CA LEU A 138 -15.01 -4.99 -2.02
C LEU A 138 -16.31 -5.79 -1.89
N ARG A 139 -17.23 -5.36 -1.05
CA ARG A 139 -18.55 -5.99 -0.90
C ARG A 139 -19.38 -5.91 -2.19
N GLY A 140 -19.36 -4.75 -2.85
CA GLY A 140 -20.03 -4.56 -4.14
C GLY A 140 -19.45 -5.50 -5.23
N MET A 141 -18.14 -5.61 -5.31
CA MET A 141 -17.47 -6.51 -6.25
C MET A 141 -17.72 -7.98 -5.91
N ALA A 142 -17.70 -8.36 -4.65
CA ALA A 142 -18.00 -9.70 -4.20
C ALA A 142 -19.42 -10.12 -4.60
N ALA A 143 -20.41 -9.24 -4.42
CA ALA A 143 -21.80 -9.49 -4.79
C ALA A 143 -21.97 -9.69 -6.32
N SER A 144 -21.17 -8.98 -7.13
CA SER A 144 -21.24 -9.08 -8.60
C SER A 144 -20.46 -10.27 -9.18
N ALA A 145 -19.47 -10.79 -8.46
CA ALA A 145 -18.58 -11.83 -8.94
C ALA A 145 -19.22 -13.24 -9.05
N SER A 146 -20.40 -13.45 -8.47
CA SER A 146 -21.11 -14.74 -8.44
C SER A 146 -20.25 -15.92 -7.97
N VAL A 147 -19.27 -15.65 -7.11
CA VAL A 147 -18.36 -16.65 -6.52
C VAL A 147 -18.86 -16.99 -5.13
N ALA A 148 -19.18 -18.27 -4.91
CA ALA A 148 -19.53 -18.75 -3.59
C ALA A 148 -18.27 -18.77 -2.70
N HIS A 149 -18.45 -18.38 -1.41
CA HIS A 149 -17.38 -18.42 -0.41
C HIS A 149 -16.18 -17.50 -0.66
N LEU A 150 -16.41 -16.31 -1.20
CA LEU A 150 -15.42 -15.29 -1.41
C LEU A 150 -15.09 -14.58 -0.08
N GLY A 151 -13.81 -14.51 0.27
CA GLY A 151 -13.31 -13.76 1.43
C GLY A 151 -13.11 -12.28 1.13
N ILE A 152 -13.21 -11.43 2.15
CA ILE A 152 -12.93 -10.00 2.08
C ILE A 152 -12.04 -9.60 3.24
N THR A 153 -10.88 -9.03 2.91
CA THR A 153 -9.89 -8.59 3.90
C THR A 153 -9.37 -7.19 3.55
N ILE A 154 -9.18 -6.35 4.55
CA ILE A 154 -8.48 -5.07 4.43
C ILE A 154 -7.16 -5.16 5.17
N LEU A 155 -6.08 -4.83 4.50
CA LEU A 155 -4.74 -4.73 5.06
C LEU A 155 -4.34 -3.26 5.21
N SER A 156 -3.44 -3.00 6.14
CA SER A 156 -2.79 -1.69 6.26
C SER A 156 -1.37 -1.78 5.69
N GLY A 157 -0.96 -0.77 4.95
CA GLY A 157 0.41 -0.72 4.46
C GLY A 157 0.55 -0.31 3.00
N ARG A 158 1.69 -0.71 2.42
CA ARG A 158 1.93 -0.57 0.97
C ARG A 158 1.47 -1.82 0.25
N PRO A 159 0.67 -1.71 -0.81
CA PRO A 159 0.13 -2.88 -1.49
C PRO A 159 1.21 -3.88 -1.97
N ALA A 160 2.35 -3.37 -2.42
CA ALA A 160 3.45 -4.20 -2.94
C ALA A 160 4.16 -5.03 -1.85
N ASP A 161 4.08 -4.62 -0.59
CA ASP A 161 4.66 -5.31 0.56
C ASP A 161 3.58 -6.16 1.26
N ALA A 162 2.42 -5.57 1.53
CA ALA A 162 1.35 -6.19 2.31
C ALA A 162 0.70 -7.40 1.60
N LEU A 163 0.51 -7.33 0.27
CA LEU A 163 -0.12 -8.42 -0.48
C LEU A 163 0.72 -9.71 -0.48
N PRO A 164 2.04 -9.68 -0.81
CA PRO A 164 2.86 -10.89 -0.77
C PRO A 164 2.98 -11.47 0.63
N GLU A 165 3.15 -10.61 1.64
CA GLU A 165 3.29 -11.07 3.01
C GLU A 165 2.01 -11.74 3.54
N TYR A 166 0.85 -11.13 3.29
CA TYR A 166 -0.44 -11.74 3.60
C TYR A 166 -0.61 -13.06 2.88
N ALA A 167 -0.34 -13.10 1.57
CA ALA A 167 -0.52 -14.30 0.77
C ALA A 167 0.37 -15.46 1.26
N LEU A 168 1.63 -15.20 1.58
CA LEU A 168 2.55 -16.21 2.11
C LEU A 168 2.14 -16.68 3.51
N ARG A 169 1.79 -15.76 4.40
CA ARG A 169 1.37 -16.08 5.78
C ARG A 169 0.13 -16.97 5.81
N GLU A 170 -0.85 -16.66 4.97
CA GLU A 170 -2.12 -17.40 4.90
C GLU A 170 -2.08 -18.60 3.95
N GLY A 171 -0.94 -18.85 3.29
CA GLY A 171 -0.73 -20.03 2.41
C GLY A 171 -1.42 -19.94 1.06
N TYR A 172 -1.68 -18.74 0.54
CA TYR A 172 -2.15 -18.55 -0.83
C TYR A 172 -1.05 -18.85 -1.85
N GLN A 173 -1.44 -19.33 -3.03
CA GLN A 173 -0.51 -19.74 -4.09
C GLN A 173 -0.41 -18.72 -5.23
N LEU A 174 -1.34 -17.78 -5.33
CA LEU A 174 -1.39 -16.81 -6.42
C LEU A 174 -1.91 -15.45 -5.95
N ILE A 175 -1.23 -14.40 -6.39
CA ILE A 175 -1.74 -13.02 -6.28
C ILE A 175 -2.21 -12.56 -7.67
N VAL A 176 -3.38 -11.93 -7.74
CA VAL A 176 -3.90 -11.33 -8.97
C VAL A 176 -4.09 -9.84 -8.72
N VAL A 177 -3.58 -9.01 -9.63
CA VAL A 177 -3.72 -7.55 -9.56
C VAL A 177 -4.00 -6.96 -10.93
N GLY A 178 -4.69 -5.83 -10.94
CA GLY A 178 -4.85 -5.03 -12.15
C GLY A 178 -3.53 -4.44 -12.61
N ARG A 179 -3.36 -4.32 -13.91
CA ARG A 179 -2.16 -3.72 -14.51
C ARG A 179 -1.94 -2.27 -14.07
N ARG A 180 -2.99 -1.55 -13.73
CA ARG A 180 -2.96 -0.17 -13.23
C ARG A 180 -3.88 -0.02 -12.04
N GLY A 181 -3.62 0.99 -11.21
CA GLY A 181 -4.49 1.39 -10.09
C GLY A 181 -5.00 2.82 -10.26
N ARG A 182 -5.78 3.29 -9.28
CA ARG A 182 -6.45 4.61 -9.29
C ARG A 182 -5.54 5.82 -9.54
N GLY A 183 -4.26 5.74 -9.24
CA GLY A 183 -3.31 6.85 -9.36
C GLY A 183 -2.35 6.73 -10.55
N ALA A 184 -2.53 5.77 -11.43
CA ALA A 184 -1.56 5.51 -12.48
C ALA A 184 -1.64 6.58 -13.57
N SER A 185 -0.57 7.33 -13.75
CA SER A 185 -0.27 8.04 -14.97
C SER A 185 -0.28 7.06 -16.15
N LYS A 186 -0.25 7.56 -17.40
CA LYS A 186 -0.28 6.77 -18.65
C LYS A 186 0.85 5.73 -18.80
N ALA A 187 1.58 5.37 -17.71
CA ALA A 187 2.59 4.32 -17.70
C ALA A 187 2.01 2.97 -18.09
N ILE A 188 2.78 2.15 -18.76
CA ILE A 188 2.39 0.83 -19.27
C ILE A 188 2.03 -0.11 -18.13
N LEU A 189 2.70 0.01 -16.98
CA LEU A 189 2.48 -0.79 -15.77
C LEU A 189 2.41 0.11 -14.54
N GLY A 190 1.45 -0.16 -13.65
CA GLY A 190 1.31 0.55 -12.37
C GLY A 190 2.46 0.23 -11.40
N SER A 191 2.75 1.14 -10.48
CA SER A 191 3.86 0.98 -9.51
C SER A 191 3.73 -0.27 -8.64
N THR A 192 2.53 -0.61 -8.21
CA THR A 192 2.27 -1.82 -7.42
C THR A 192 2.51 -3.08 -8.25
N ALA A 193 1.96 -3.18 -9.46
CA ALA A 193 2.16 -4.32 -10.34
C ALA A 193 3.64 -4.50 -10.73
N ALA A 194 4.36 -3.41 -10.97
CA ALA A 194 5.79 -3.45 -11.27
C ALA A 194 6.62 -3.95 -10.07
N GLN A 195 6.30 -3.55 -8.85
CA GLN A 195 7.00 -4.01 -7.65
C GLN A 195 6.66 -5.46 -7.32
N LEU A 196 5.43 -5.90 -7.54
CA LEU A 196 5.01 -7.28 -7.34
C LEU A 196 5.67 -8.26 -8.32
N ALA A 197 6.24 -7.80 -9.43
CA ALA A 197 6.97 -8.67 -10.36
C ALA A 197 8.18 -9.38 -9.72
N SER A 198 8.71 -8.86 -8.60
CA SER A 198 9.79 -9.50 -7.82
C SER A 198 9.30 -10.20 -6.55
N ALA A 199 7.99 -10.37 -6.38
CA ALA A 199 7.44 -11.04 -5.21
C ALA A 199 7.83 -12.54 -5.17
N PRO A 200 8.00 -13.11 -3.96
CA PRO A 200 8.36 -14.53 -3.81
C PRO A 200 7.20 -15.49 -4.06
N ILE A 201 6.10 -15.01 -4.58
CA ILE A 201 4.89 -15.76 -4.90
C ILE A 201 4.45 -15.42 -6.34
N PRO A 202 3.88 -16.34 -7.12
CA PRO A 202 3.35 -16.08 -8.45
C PRO A 202 2.37 -14.90 -8.47
N VAL A 203 2.53 -14.01 -9.45
CA VAL A 203 1.65 -12.85 -9.63
C VAL A 203 1.09 -12.84 -11.05
N LEU A 204 -0.23 -12.79 -11.15
CA LEU A 204 -0.94 -12.56 -12.40
C LEU A 204 -1.30 -11.08 -12.50
N VAL A 205 -0.85 -10.42 -13.55
CA VAL A 205 -1.19 -9.02 -13.85
C VAL A 205 -2.15 -9.00 -15.04
N SER A 206 -3.36 -8.51 -14.80
CA SER A 206 -4.42 -8.43 -15.82
C SER A 206 -4.62 -7.00 -16.31
#